data_18ad1ba4debba9fb198c05d79c2e9134
#
_entry.id   18ad1ba4debba9fb198c05d79c2e9134
#
_cell.length_a   1.000
_cell.length_b   1.000
_cell.length_c   1.000
_cell.angle_alpha   90.00
_cell.angle_beta   90.00
_cell.angle_gamma   90.00
#
_symmetry.space_group_name_H-M   'P 1'
#
loop_
_entity.id
_entity.type
_entity.pdbx_description
1 polymer ?
#
loop_
_entity_poly.entity_id
_entity_poly.type
_entity_poly.pdbx_seq_one_letter_code
_entity_poly.pdbx_strand_id
1 'polypeptide(L)'
;MKKIALVLIIFHLSLLTSLACTNFIVGKKASADGSVFVTYNADSYGSFMPLYHYPAAKHQPGEMRKITEWDTGKYLGKIAEAPETWNVIGNTNEWQLTIGETTFGGRHEMTDSTGIIDYGSLIYITLQRARTAREAIQVMTSLVEQYGYYSEGETFSIADPNEAWMLEMMGCGPNRTKSAERTVWVAVRIPDYAVAAHANQSRITRFLDGRYTPVKLKDLQKKYPVGGKKPVPNLVCYSDNVVKYARTMGWFSGKDAEFSYNAAYAAPDFSGRRYCEARVWSFFNRFADDFSKYVPYAAGIEKDAEPMPLWIIPNKKVSLQDLRDAMRDHYEGTPFALDKDGDIGGGIFQMPYRLSPLSYKHDGKEYFNERPISTFQTAWSFISQMRSWLPREIGGCFWFGNDDGNMVAYTPMYSCMTRLPKCFSGEGADDITFSMDNAFWVCNWVSNMVYPRYSMLFPSLKEVRDSLDQSYDRLQAQTEVRAQALEGDARVRFLTDYSCQKGDEMIDCWRQLAFHLIVKYNDCAVRPTDKQRRFERDQYGRGTRIKRPGMPEGYVKELLKLTGDRFLMPVEEKK
;
A
#
# COMPACT_ATOMS: atom_id res chain seq x y z
N MET A 1 -30.74 22.53 -48.37
CA MET A 1 -30.86 22.25 -46.90
C MET A 1 -29.76 21.27 -46.54
N LYS A 2 -28.63 21.75 -46.04
CA LYS A 2 -27.49 20.95 -45.62
C LYS A 2 -27.72 20.47 -44.20
N LYS A 3 -27.82 19.15 -44.01
CA LYS A 3 -27.87 18.52 -42.69
C LYS A 3 -26.47 18.61 -42.07
N ILE A 4 -26.30 19.42 -41.04
CA ILE A 4 -25.12 19.44 -40.18
C ILE A 4 -25.28 18.26 -39.23
N ALA A 5 -24.48 17.22 -39.42
CA ALA A 5 -24.35 16.14 -38.45
C ALA A 5 -23.47 16.64 -37.28
N LEU A 6 -24.11 16.90 -36.17
CA LEU A 6 -23.42 17.20 -34.90
C LEU A 6 -22.85 15.89 -34.34
N VAL A 7 -21.56 15.67 -34.55
CA VAL A 7 -20.82 14.57 -33.90
C VAL A 7 -20.59 15.01 -32.47
N LEU A 8 -21.43 14.54 -31.56
CA LEU A 8 -21.16 14.56 -30.14
C LEU A 8 -19.99 13.63 -29.84
N ILE A 9 -18.80 14.16 -29.76
CA ILE A 9 -17.65 13.49 -29.14
C ILE A 9 -17.95 13.51 -27.63
N ILE A 10 -18.58 12.47 -27.15
CA ILE A 10 -18.66 12.20 -25.71
C ILE A 10 -17.25 11.80 -25.31
N PHE A 11 -16.47 12.77 -24.84
CA PHE A 11 -15.31 12.50 -24.00
C PHE A 11 -15.86 11.82 -22.76
N HIS A 12 -15.84 10.50 -22.73
CA HIS A 12 -15.83 9.77 -21.48
C HIS A 12 -14.52 10.16 -20.78
N LEU A 13 -14.60 11.23 -19.97
CA LEU A 13 -13.72 11.33 -18.82
C LEU A 13 -14.10 10.12 -17.95
N SER A 14 -13.47 8.98 -18.19
CA SER A 14 -13.35 7.98 -17.15
C SER A 14 -12.63 8.72 -16.02
N LEU A 15 -13.38 9.10 -15.00
CA LEU A 15 -12.83 9.24 -13.67
C LEU A 15 -12.23 7.88 -13.34
N LEU A 16 -11.02 7.66 -13.80
CA LEU A 16 -10.12 6.68 -13.25
C LEU A 16 -9.92 7.13 -11.80
N THR A 17 -10.74 6.63 -10.91
CA THR A 17 -10.35 6.41 -9.53
C THR A 17 -9.22 5.40 -9.62
N SER A 18 -8.02 5.88 -9.99
CA SER A 18 -6.85 5.03 -9.94
C SER A 18 -6.62 4.71 -8.48
N LEU A 19 -7.07 3.54 -8.06
CA LEU A 19 -6.58 2.88 -6.88
C LEU A 19 -5.07 2.88 -7.01
N ALA A 20 -4.42 3.61 -6.17
CA ALA A 20 -3.02 3.91 -6.39
C ALA A 20 -2.25 3.52 -5.14
N CYS A 21 -1.75 2.31 -5.10
CA CYS A 21 -1.19 1.58 -3.99
C CYS A 21 0.34 1.62 -3.96
N THR A 22 0.97 1.27 -2.83
CA THR A 22 2.43 1.15 -2.70
C THR A 22 2.77 -0.10 -1.91
N ASN A 23 3.69 -0.91 -2.43
CA ASN A 23 4.15 -2.14 -1.80
C ASN A 23 5.66 -2.18 -1.68
N PHE A 24 6.15 -2.72 -0.54
CA PHE A 24 7.56 -3.07 -0.34
C PHE A 24 7.68 -4.55 0.01
N ILE A 25 8.78 -5.15 -0.44
CA ILE A 25 9.15 -6.54 -0.16
C ILE A 25 10.53 -6.54 0.48
N VAL A 26 10.69 -7.25 1.60
CA VAL A 26 11.99 -7.44 2.24
C VAL A 26 12.26 -8.94 2.39
N GLY A 27 13.31 -9.42 1.75
CA GLY A 27 13.75 -10.81 1.85
C GLY A 27 14.32 -11.14 3.24
N LYS A 28 14.20 -12.40 3.67
CA LYS A 28 14.57 -12.84 5.04
C LYS A 28 16.02 -12.56 5.44
N LYS A 29 16.95 -12.46 4.48
CA LYS A 29 18.36 -12.11 4.75
C LYS A 29 18.61 -10.60 4.66
N ALA A 30 17.68 -9.83 4.11
CA ALA A 30 17.71 -8.37 4.10
C ALA A 30 17.14 -7.80 5.39
N SER A 31 16.21 -8.48 6.05
CA SER A 31 15.60 -8.05 7.31
C SER A 31 16.53 -8.18 8.52
N ALA A 32 16.23 -7.41 9.57
CA ALA A 32 17.03 -7.37 10.80
C ALA A 32 16.88 -8.62 11.66
N ASP A 33 15.70 -9.24 11.64
CA ASP A 33 15.33 -10.38 12.48
C ASP A 33 15.19 -11.71 11.71
N GLY A 34 15.34 -11.70 10.39
CA GLY A 34 15.17 -12.88 9.54
C GLY A 34 13.74 -13.07 9.01
N SER A 35 12.81 -12.18 9.31
CA SER A 35 11.46 -12.16 8.75
C SER A 35 11.46 -11.91 7.24
N VAL A 36 10.47 -12.45 6.54
CA VAL A 36 10.07 -11.91 5.25
C VAL A 36 9.00 -10.86 5.51
N PHE A 37 9.08 -9.70 4.84
CA PHE A 37 8.06 -8.66 4.96
C PHE A 37 7.43 -8.33 3.61
N VAL A 38 6.12 -8.06 3.65
CA VAL A 38 5.37 -7.39 2.59
C VAL A 38 4.59 -6.25 3.21
N THR A 39 4.62 -5.08 2.58
CA THR A 39 3.83 -3.92 3.01
C THR A 39 2.82 -3.52 1.95
N TYR A 40 1.80 -2.78 2.35
CA TYR A 40 0.80 -2.25 1.43
C TYR A 40 0.16 -0.97 1.98
N ASN A 41 0.14 0.09 1.17
CA ASN A 41 -0.78 1.21 1.30
C ASN A 41 -1.87 1.05 0.25
N ALA A 42 -3.11 0.87 0.67
CA ALA A 42 -4.28 0.82 -0.20
C ALA A 42 -4.83 2.24 -0.37
N ASP A 43 -4.52 2.87 -1.48
CA ASP A 43 -4.91 4.25 -1.73
C ASP A 43 -6.20 4.30 -2.55
N SER A 44 -7.28 4.74 -1.90
CA SER A 44 -8.61 4.86 -2.51
C SER A 44 -9.34 6.05 -1.89
N TYR A 45 -9.54 7.10 -2.65
CA TYR A 45 -10.14 8.35 -2.17
C TYR A 45 -11.47 8.16 -1.43
N GLY A 46 -11.47 8.38 -0.11
CA GLY A 46 -12.69 8.40 0.71
C GLY A 46 -13.42 7.06 0.83
N SER A 47 -12.85 5.97 0.35
CA SER A 47 -13.48 4.65 0.45
C SER A 47 -13.33 4.07 1.85
N PHE A 48 -14.46 3.65 2.42
CA PHE A 48 -14.49 2.90 3.65
C PHE A 48 -14.03 1.47 3.39
N MET A 49 -12.92 1.07 3.99
CA MET A 49 -12.36 -0.26 3.83
C MET A 49 -12.11 -0.90 5.19
N PRO A 50 -13.04 -1.71 5.71
CA PRO A 50 -12.85 -2.47 6.94
C PRO A 50 -11.85 -3.60 6.72
N LEU A 51 -11.24 -4.08 7.80
CA LEU A 51 -10.50 -5.34 7.77
C LEU A 51 -11.48 -6.48 7.51
N TYR A 52 -11.22 -7.32 6.53
CA TYR A 52 -12.08 -8.46 6.22
C TYR A 52 -11.56 -9.76 6.81
N HIS A 53 -12.47 -10.71 7.02
CA HIS A 53 -12.18 -12.02 7.54
C HIS A 53 -12.98 -13.08 6.77
N TYR A 54 -12.28 -14.08 6.26
CA TYR A 54 -12.86 -15.28 5.67
C TYR A 54 -12.46 -16.49 6.52
N PRO A 55 -13.36 -17.06 7.33
CA PRO A 55 -13.05 -18.23 8.16
C PRO A 55 -12.66 -19.45 7.33
N ALA A 56 -11.82 -20.30 7.89
CA ALA A 56 -11.57 -21.61 7.33
C ALA A 56 -12.87 -22.43 7.25
N ALA A 57 -13.07 -23.16 6.16
CA ALA A 57 -14.29 -23.94 5.94
C ALA A 57 -14.03 -25.20 5.13
N LYS A 58 -14.94 -26.19 5.26
CA LYS A 58 -15.05 -27.34 4.37
C LYS A 58 -16.30 -27.19 3.54
N HIS A 59 -16.20 -27.49 2.26
CA HIS A 59 -17.25 -27.24 1.26
C HIS A 59 -17.77 -28.55 0.68
N GLN A 60 -19.02 -28.54 0.25
CA GLN A 60 -19.65 -29.70 -0.38
C GLN A 60 -19.18 -29.87 -1.83
N PRO A 61 -19.09 -31.10 -2.34
CA PRO A 61 -18.79 -31.34 -3.76
C PRO A 61 -19.79 -30.59 -4.67
N GLY A 62 -19.26 -29.82 -5.64
CA GLY A 62 -20.08 -29.05 -6.58
C GLY A 62 -20.56 -27.68 -6.05
N GLU A 63 -20.17 -27.30 -4.86
CA GLU A 63 -20.42 -25.95 -4.34
C GLU A 63 -19.79 -24.89 -5.25
N MET A 64 -20.52 -23.79 -5.46
CA MET A 64 -20.10 -22.69 -6.33
C MET A 64 -20.00 -21.40 -5.54
N ARG A 65 -18.83 -20.74 -5.66
CA ARG A 65 -18.60 -19.41 -5.10
C ARG A 65 -19.07 -18.31 -6.05
N LYS A 66 -19.88 -17.39 -5.55
CA LYS A 66 -20.25 -16.17 -6.25
C LYS A 66 -19.03 -15.22 -6.25
N ILE A 67 -18.76 -14.60 -7.41
CA ILE A 67 -17.71 -13.59 -7.57
C ILE A 67 -18.39 -12.24 -7.83
N THR A 68 -17.98 -11.24 -7.05
CA THR A 68 -18.34 -9.84 -7.21
C THR A 68 -17.06 -9.02 -7.33
N GLU A 69 -17.04 -8.06 -8.22
CA GLU A 69 -15.93 -7.12 -8.35
C GLU A 69 -15.69 -6.41 -7.01
N TRP A 70 -14.44 -6.32 -6.63
CA TRP A 70 -14.04 -5.81 -5.32
C TRP A 70 -14.46 -4.36 -5.07
N ASP A 71 -14.25 -3.48 -6.06
CA ASP A 71 -14.44 -2.04 -5.90
C ASP A 71 -15.92 -1.63 -5.98
N THR A 72 -16.71 -2.27 -6.86
CA THR A 72 -18.08 -1.84 -7.16
C THR A 72 -19.15 -2.78 -6.62
N GLY A 73 -18.77 -4.00 -6.17
CA GLY A 73 -19.72 -5.05 -5.80
C GLY A 73 -20.50 -5.65 -6.97
N LYS A 74 -20.14 -5.31 -8.22
CA LYS A 74 -20.79 -5.84 -9.43
C LYS A 74 -20.64 -7.36 -9.49
N TYR A 75 -21.73 -8.06 -9.72
CA TYR A 75 -21.69 -9.51 -9.93
C TYR A 75 -20.99 -9.87 -11.25
N LEU A 76 -19.94 -10.68 -11.17
CA LEU A 76 -19.16 -11.12 -12.33
C LEU A 76 -19.47 -12.55 -12.75
N GLY A 77 -19.79 -13.45 -11.82
CA GLY A 77 -20.03 -14.85 -12.16
C GLY A 77 -19.91 -15.80 -10.97
N LYS A 78 -19.69 -17.07 -11.26
CA LYS A 78 -19.44 -18.12 -10.26
C LYS A 78 -18.26 -18.98 -10.67
N ILE A 79 -17.48 -19.43 -9.68
CA ILE A 79 -16.41 -20.40 -9.85
C ILE A 79 -16.66 -21.62 -8.96
N ALA A 80 -16.04 -22.74 -9.27
CA ALA A 80 -16.06 -23.91 -8.38
C ALA A 80 -15.36 -23.58 -7.05
N GLU A 81 -16.01 -23.93 -5.94
CA GLU A 81 -15.38 -23.80 -4.62
C GLU A 81 -14.34 -24.90 -4.39
N ALA A 82 -13.30 -24.57 -3.61
CA ALA A 82 -12.33 -25.57 -3.18
C ALA A 82 -12.95 -26.48 -2.10
N PRO A 83 -12.55 -27.76 -2.00
CA PRO A 83 -13.08 -28.66 -0.96
C PRO A 83 -12.82 -28.17 0.47
N GLU A 84 -11.74 -27.43 0.66
CA GLU A 84 -11.33 -26.83 1.92
C GLU A 84 -10.71 -25.45 1.66
N THR A 85 -11.03 -24.49 2.53
CA THR A 85 -10.50 -23.12 2.46
C THR A 85 -9.85 -22.75 3.78
N TRP A 86 -8.76 -21.97 3.71
CA TRP A 86 -8.00 -21.52 4.88
C TRP A 86 -8.57 -20.24 5.47
N ASN A 87 -8.28 -20.01 6.74
CA ASN A 87 -8.62 -18.77 7.44
C ASN A 87 -7.80 -17.58 6.89
N VAL A 88 -8.47 -16.49 6.55
CA VAL A 88 -7.87 -15.28 5.97
C VAL A 88 -8.26 -14.06 6.79
N ILE A 89 -7.27 -13.25 7.15
CA ILE A 89 -7.44 -11.92 7.79
C ILE A 89 -6.79 -10.87 6.90
N GLY A 90 -7.58 -9.98 6.32
CA GLY A 90 -7.06 -9.02 5.36
C GLY A 90 -6.26 -9.73 4.26
N ASN A 91 -5.08 -9.25 3.97
CA ASN A 91 -4.21 -9.77 2.92
C ASN A 91 -3.28 -10.92 3.35
N THR A 92 -3.55 -11.56 4.50
CA THR A 92 -2.77 -12.69 5.00
C THR A 92 -3.65 -13.87 5.42
N ASN A 93 -3.10 -15.09 5.41
CA ASN A 93 -3.81 -16.26 5.89
C ASN A 93 -3.08 -16.94 7.07
N GLU A 94 -3.73 -17.95 7.66
CA GLU A 94 -3.21 -18.72 8.80
C GLU A 94 -1.89 -19.45 8.53
N TRP A 95 -1.47 -19.57 7.27
CA TRP A 95 -0.18 -20.15 6.85
C TRP A 95 0.91 -19.08 6.71
N GLN A 96 0.64 -17.83 7.13
CA GLN A 96 1.54 -16.68 6.95
C GLN A 96 1.79 -16.35 5.46
N LEU A 97 0.93 -16.79 4.55
CA LEU A 97 0.96 -16.35 3.16
C LEU A 97 0.34 -14.96 3.08
N THR A 98 1.04 -14.02 2.46
CA THR A 98 0.60 -12.64 2.28
C THR A 98 0.63 -12.26 0.80
N ILE A 99 -0.41 -11.55 0.35
CA ILE A 99 -0.50 -11.00 -1.01
C ILE A 99 -0.85 -9.51 -0.90
N GLY A 100 0.04 -8.64 -1.39
CA GLY A 100 -0.22 -7.22 -1.64
C GLY A 100 -0.29 -6.96 -3.13
N GLU A 101 -0.78 -5.79 -3.55
CA GLU A 101 -0.90 -5.46 -4.97
C GLU A 101 -0.71 -3.98 -5.28
N THR A 102 -0.51 -3.67 -6.58
CA THR A 102 -0.66 -2.32 -7.15
C THR A 102 -1.11 -2.42 -8.60
N THR A 103 -2.20 -1.77 -8.93
CA THR A 103 -2.68 -1.63 -10.31
C THR A 103 -1.75 -0.73 -11.11
N PHE A 104 -1.25 -1.19 -12.25
CA PHE A 104 -0.40 -0.39 -13.15
C PHE A 104 -1.09 -0.01 -14.48
N GLY A 105 -2.36 -0.36 -14.64
CA GLY A 105 -3.12 -0.08 -15.87
C GLY A 105 -2.59 -0.90 -17.07
N GLY A 106 -1.69 -0.32 -17.83
CA GLY A 106 -1.13 -0.93 -19.03
C GLY A 106 -1.94 -0.64 -20.28
N ARG A 107 -1.87 -1.55 -21.29
CA ARG A 107 -2.61 -1.39 -22.54
C ARG A 107 -4.10 -1.64 -22.33
N HIS A 108 -4.91 -0.63 -22.56
CA HIS A 108 -6.36 -0.68 -22.35
C HIS A 108 -7.05 -1.83 -23.13
N GLU A 109 -6.58 -2.12 -24.35
CA GLU A 109 -7.10 -3.21 -25.18
C GLU A 109 -6.87 -4.61 -24.59
N MET A 110 -6.08 -4.73 -23.54
CA MET A 110 -5.84 -6.00 -22.83
C MET A 110 -6.83 -6.29 -21.71
N THR A 111 -7.62 -5.32 -21.27
CA THR A 111 -8.65 -5.53 -20.24
C THR A 111 -9.69 -6.54 -20.72
N ASP A 112 -9.89 -7.62 -19.97
CA ASP A 112 -10.86 -8.67 -20.32
C ASP A 112 -12.20 -8.41 -19.63
N SER A 113 -13.07 -7.63 -20.28
CA SER A 113 -14.44 -7.35 -19.80
C SER A 113 -15.36 -8.58 -19.72
N THR A 114 -14.90 -9.73 -20.22
CA THR A 114 -15.61 -11.01 -20.15
C THR A 114 -15.04 -11.99 -19.12
N GLY A 115 -13.92 -11.62 -18.50
CA GLY A 115 -13.36 -12.31 -17.35
C GLY A 115 -14.28 -12.18 -16.13
N ILE A 116 -14.16 -13.11 -15.20
CA ILE A 116 -14.98 -13.10 -13.97
C ILE A 116 -14.16 -13.06 -12.69
N ILE A 117 -12.83 -12.98 -12.79
CA ILE A 117 -11.92 -12.83 -11.65
C ILE A 117 -11.29 -11.45 -11.71
N ASP A 118 -11.63 -10.58 -10.77
CA ASP A 118 -10.96 -9.30 -10.55
C ASP A 118 -9.77 -9.45 -9.60
N TYR A 119 -8.93 -8.40 -9.46
CA TYR A 119 -7.72 -8.44 -8.66
C TYR A 119 -7.99 -8.73 -7.17
N GLY A 120 -9.02 -8.09 -6.58
CA GLY A 120 -9.36 -8.27 -5.16
C GLY A 120 -9.90 -9.67 -4.88
N SER A 121 -10.82 -10.18 -5.72
CA SER A 121 -11.29 -11.57 -5.63
C SER A 121 -10.16 -12.56 -5.79
N LEU A 122 -9.22 -12.29 -6.71
CA LEU A 122 -8.05 -13.15 -6.92
C LEU A 122 -7.19 -13.27 -5.65
N ILE A 123 -7.00 -12.17 -4.92
CA ILE A 123 -6.22 -12.15 -3.67
C ILE A 123 -6.86 -13.05 -2.62
N TYR A 124 -8.10 -12.75 -2.19
CA TYR A 124 -8.68 -13.50 -1.07
C TYR A 124 -9.00 -14.96 -1.39
N ILE A 125 -9.39 -15.27 -2.64
CA ILE A 125 -9.61 -16.66 -3.07
C ILE A 125 -8.29 -17.44 -3.06
N THR A 126 -7.20 -16.82 -3.50
CA THR A 126 -5.88 -17.44 -3.47
C THR A 126 -5.41 -17.68 -2.05
N LEU A 127 -5.57 -16.70 -1.14
CA LEU A 127 -5.24 -16.85 0.28
C LEU A 127 -6.04 -17.98 0.93
N GLN A 128 -7.29 -18.19 0.54
CA GLN A 128 -8.12 -19.30 1.01
C GLN A 128 -7.72 -20.67 0.44
N ARG A 129 -6.93 -20.74 -0.65
CA ARG A 129 -6.61 -21.97 -1.36
C ARG A 129 -5.14 -22.37 -1.34
N ALA A 130 -4.24 -21.44 -0.97
CA ALA A 130 -2.79 -21.63 -0.99
C ALA A 130 -2.17 -21.50 0.40
N ARG A 131 -1.08 -22.24 0.64
CA ARG A 131 -0.31 -22.21 1.89
C ARG A 131 1.06 -21.60 1.74
N THR A 132 1.56 -21.53 0.50
CA THR A 132 2.90 -21.02 0.17
C THR A 132 2.84 -20.04 -1.00
N ALA A 133 3.86 -19.20 -1.15
CA ALA A 133 3.96 -18.27 -2.26
C ALA A 133 3.91 -18.99 -3.63
N ARG A 134 4.50 -20.18 -3.75
CA ARG A 134 4.47 -20.97 -4.99
C ARG A 134 3.09 -21.52 -5.29
N GLU A 135 2.39 -22.06 -4.27
CA GLU A 135 0.99 -22.48 -4.41
C GLU A 135 0.11 -21.30 -4.79
N ALA A 136 0.35 -20.11 -4.21
CA ALA A 136 -0.39 -18.89 -4.55
C ALA A 136 -0.24 -18.52 -6.03
N ILE A 137 0.99 -18.48 -6.56
CA ILE A 137 1.23 -18.22 -7.98
C ILE A 137 0.51 -19.25 -8.87
N GLN A 138 0.55 -20.54 -8.49
CA GLN A 138 -0.15 -21.58 -9.23
C GLN A 138 -1.67 -21.41 -9.20
N VAL A 139 -2.26 -21.07 -8.05
CA VAL A 139 -3.71 -20.83 -7.89
C VAL A 139 -4.12 -19.60 -8.70
N MET A 140 -3.41 -18.48 -8.54
CA MET A 140 -3.72 -17.23 -9.25
C MET A 140 -3.71 -17.41 -10.77
N THR A 141 -2.63 -17.99 -11.29
CA THR A 141 -2.48 -18.17 -12.74
C THR A 141 -3.49 -19.17 -13.29
N SER A 142 -3.79 -20.24 -12.57
CA SER A 142 -4.80 -21.22 -12.99
C SER A 142 -6.21 -20.64 -13.00
N LEU A 143 -6.56 -19.81 -11.99
CA LEU A 143 -7.88 -19.18 -11.92
C LEU A 143 -8.11 -18.23 -13.09
N VAL A 144 -7.14 -17.34 -13.40
CA VAL A 144 -7.30 -16.38 -14.49
C VAL A 144 -7.21 -17.03 -15.87
N GLU A 145 -6.44 -18.12 -16.02
CA GLU A 145 -6.44 -18.92 -17.25
C GLU A 145 -7.79 -19.63 -17.47
N GLN A 146 -8.43 -20.09 -16.40
CA GLN A 146 -9.72 -20.78 -16.49
C GLN A 146 -10.89 -19.81 -16.67
N TYR A 147 -10.90 -18.71 -15.91
CA TYR A 147 -12.08 -17.85 -15.76
C TYR A 147 -11.92 -16.46 -16.38
N GLY A 148 -10.73 -16.09 -16.88
CA GLY A 148 -10.41 -14.76 -17.38
C GLY A 148 -10.12 -13.77 -16.27
N TYR A 149 -9.36 -12.71 -16.59
CA TYR A 149 -8.94 -11.67 -15.65
C TYR A 149 -9.63 -10.35 -15.99
N TYR A 150 -10.55 -9.93 -15.13
CA TYR A 150 -11.44 -8.78 -15.36
C TYR A 150 -10.77 -7.42 -15.17
N SER A 151 -9.76 -7.34 -14.30
CA SER A 151 -9.09 -6.07 -13.96
C SER A 151 -8.07 -5.61 -15.02
N GLU A 152 -7.55 -4.41 -14.83
CA GLU A 152 -6.40 -3.86 -15.56
C GLU A 152 -5.11 -4.61 -15.19
N GLY A 153 -3.95 -4.12 -15.65
CA GLY A 153 -2.66 -4.71 -15.32
C GLY A 153 -2.33 -4.59 -13.83
N GLU A 154 -1.80 -5.67 -13.24
CA GLU A 154 -1.58 -5.76 -11.80
C GLU A 154 -0.19 -6.31 -11.47
N THR A 155 0.46 -5.71 -10.46
CA THR A 155 1.66 -6.24 -9.81
C THR A 155 1.27 -6.77 -8.43
N PHE A 156 1.55 -8.06 -8.17
CA PHE A 156 1.32 -8.69 -6.87
C PHE A 156 2.64 -8.95 -6.15
N SER A 157 2.74 -8.54 -4.89
CA SER A 157 3.73 -9.01 -3.92
C SER A 157 3.20 -10.27 -3.26
N ILE A 158 3.84 -11.42 -3.48
CA ILE A 158 3.41 -12.71 -2.95
C ILE A 158 4.53 -13.28 -2.08
N ALA A 159 4.27 -13.48 -0.78
CA ALA A 159 5.31 -13.96 0.11
C ALA A 159 4.77 -14.91 1.18
N ASP A 160 5.64 -15.82 1.58
CA ASP A 160 5.50 -16.69 2.74
C ASP A 160 6.74 -16.56 3.65
N PRO A 161 6.85 -17.27 4.81
CA PRO A 161 8.02 -17.15 5.70
C PRO A 161 9.36 -17.53 5.08
N ASN A 162 9.39 -18.10 3.88
CA ASN A 162 10.59 -18.63 3.27
C ASN A 162 11.08 -17.83 2.07
N GLU A 163 10.17 -17.26 1.29
CA GLU A 163 10.49 -16.56 0.05
C GLU A 163 9.44 -15.52 -0.34
N ALA A 164 9.83 -14.60 -1.22
CA ALA A 164 8.96 -13.58 -1.79
C ALA A 164 9.08 -13.56 -3.33
N TRP A 165 7.98 -13.22 -3.98
CA TRP A 165 7.84 -13.13 -5.42
C TRP A 165 7.12 -11.84 -5.82
N MET A 166 7.46 -11.32 -6.99
CA MET A 166 6.71 -10.28 -7.68
C MET A 166 6.09 -10.90 -8.92
N LEU A 167 4.76 -10.86 -9.03
CA LEU A 167 3.99 -11.37 -10.16
C LEU A 167 3.33 -10.20 -10.87
N GLU A 168 3.59 -10.02 -12.16
CA GLU A 168 2.87 -9.07 -13.00
C GLU A 168 1.95 -9.81 -13.97
N MET A 169 0.73 -9.32 -14.14
CA MET A 169 -0.34 -9.99 -14.87
C MET A 169 -1.23 -9.00 -15.64
N MET A 170 -1.67 -9.41 -16.81
CA MET A 170 -2.70 -8.70 -17.60
C MET A 170 -3.60 -9.69 -18.35
N GLY A 171 -4.85 -9.29 -18.60
CA GLY A 171 -5.71 -9.99 -19.54
C GLY A 171 -5.18 -9.94 -20.97
N CYS A 172 -5.78 -10.69 -21.89
CA CYS A 172 -5.48 -10.63 -23.33
C CYS A 172 -6.67 -10.11 -24.15
N GLY A 173 -7.50 -9.26 -23.54
CA GLY A 173 -8.72 -8.73 -24.15
C GLY A 173 -9.90 -9.72 -24.06
N PRO A 174 -11.09 -9.24 -24.40
CA PRO A 174 -12.33 -9.97 -24.18
C PRO A 174 -12.51 -11.17 -25.16
N ASN A 175 -13.46 -12.08 -24.79
CA ASN A 175 -13.91 -13.21 -25.62
C ASN A 175 -12.81 -14.24 -25.96
N ARG A 176 -11.79 -14.39 -25.11
CA ARG A 176 -10.79 -15.46 -25.25
C ARG A 176 -11.38 -16.77 -24.73
N THR A 177 -11.45 -17.77 -25.60
CA THR A 177 -12.04 -19.08 -25.26
C THR A 177 -11.02 -20.12 -24.82
N LYS A 178 -9.77 -19.99 -25.29
CA LYS A 178 -8.68 -20.91 -24.90
C LYS A 178 -7.99 -20.40 -23.65
N SER A 179 -7.89 -21.24 -22.65
CA SER A 179 -7.26 -20.96 -21.36
C SER A 179 -5.89 -20.28 -21.50
N ALA A 180 -4.97 -20.89 -22.23
CA ALA A 180 -3.61 -20.38 -22.45
C ALA A 180 -3.53 -19.05 -23.26
N GLU A 181 -4.64 -18.48 -23.70
CA GLU A 181 -4.71 -17.23 -24.45
C GLU A 181 -5.40 -16.10 -23.67
N ARG A 182 -5.87 -16.36 -22.44
CA ARG A 182 -6.66 -15.38 -21.66
C ARG A 182 -5.82 -14.34 -20.94
N THR A 183 -4.62 -14.72 -20.48
CA THR A 183 -3.75 -13.86 -19.69
C THR A 183 -2.29 -14.00 -20.09
N VAL A 184 -1.53 -12.93 -19.88
CA VAL A 184 -0.06 -12.94 -19.90
C VAL A 184 0.43 -12.57 -18.51
N TRP A 185 1.41 -13.32 -18.01
CA TRP A 185 1.97 -13.07 -16.69
C TRP A 185 3.45 -13.47 -16.61
N VAL A 186 4.15 -12.84 -15.68
CA VAL A 186 5.53 -13.14 -15.33
C VAL A 186 5.72 -13.01 -13.82
N ALA A 187 6.31 -14.02 -13.18
CA ALA A 187 6.62 -14.05 -11.75
C ALA A 187 8.12 -14.16 -11.53
N VAL A 188 8.70 -13.23 -10.81
CA VAL A 188 10.12 -13.17 -10.50
C VAL A 188 10.32 -13.37 -9.00
N ARG A 189 11.19 -14.32 -8.60
CA ARG A 189 11.57 -14.50 -7.22
C ARG A 189 12.49 -13.37 -6.77
N ILE A 190 12.12 -12.70 -5.67
CA ILE A 190 12.98 -11.70 -5.04
C ILE A 190 14.06 -12.42 -4.22
N PRO A 191 15.35 -12.08 -4.40
CA PRO A 191 16.42 -12.73 -3.63
C PRO A 191 16.26 -12.50 -2.13
N ASP A 192 16.63 -13.50 -1.32
CA ASP A 192 16.51 -13.41 0.15
C ASP A 192 17.25 -12.21 0.77
N TYR A 193 18.31 -11.76 0.11
CA TYR A 193 19.16 -10.64 0.56
C TYR A 193 18.76 -9.27 -0.01
N ALA A 194 17.67 -9.20 -0.73
CA ALA A 194 17.24 -8.01 -1.45
C ALA A 194 15.98 -7.37 -0.84
N VAL A 195 15.79 -6.09 -1.16
CA VAL A 195 14.53 -5.38 -1.01
C VAL A 195 14.00 -5.00 -2.39
N ALA A 196 12.69 -5.04 -2.56
CA ALA A 196 12.00 -4.66 -3.79
C ALA A 196 10.78 -3.78 -3.47
N ALA A 197 10.30 -3.05 -4.48
CA ALA A 197 9.14 -2.20 -4.35
C ALA A 197 8.40 -2.09 -5.67
N HIS A 198 7.09 -1.84 -5.60
CA HIS A 198 6.28 -1.43 -6.75
C HIS A 198 5.16 -0.48 -6.31
N ALA A 199 4.74 0.39 -7.22
CA ALA A 199 3.82 1.46 -6.92
C ALA A 199 3.10 1.92 -8.21
N ASN A 200 2.13 1.15 -8.67
CA ASN A 200 1.29 1.43 -9.86
C ASN A 200 2.04 1.58 -11.19
N GLN A 201 3.17 0.94 -11.33
CA GLN A 201 3.91 0.82 -12.59
C GLN A 201 4.48 -0.59 -12.72
N SER A 202 4.29 -1.21 -13.88
CA SER A 202 4.96 -2.48 -14.21
C SER A 202 6.48 -2.30 -14.18
N ARG A 203 7.19 -3.16 -13.46
CA ARG A 203 8.63 -3.04 -13.21
C ARG A 203 9.45 -4.19 -13.74
N ILE A 204 8.84 -5.32 -14.11
CA ILE A 204 9.57 -6.45 -14.69
C ILE A 204 9.93 -6.11 -16.12
N THR A 205 11.23 -5.96 -16.39
CA THR A 205 11.79 -5.66 -17.70
C THR A 205 12.16 -6.94 -18.43
N ARG A 206 13.42 -7.08 -18.85
CA ARG A 206 13.94 -8.29 -19.49
C ARG A 206 14.11 -9.40 -18.46
N PHE A 207 13.56 -10.57 -18.76
CA PHE A 207 13.63 -11.73 -17.86
C PHE A 207 14.13 -13.01 -18.57
N LEU A 208 14.43 -12.93 -19.87
CA LEU A 208 14.97 -14.01 -20.70
C LEU A 208 16.41 -13.74 -21.19
N ASP A 209 17.07 -12.75 -20.63
CA ASP A 209 18.42 -12.28 -21.01
C ASP A 209 19.59 -12.98 -20.27
N GLY A 210 19.28 -14.06 -19.57
CA GLY A 210 20.27 -14.83 -18.80
C GLY A 210 20.48 -14.40 -17.36
N ARG A 211 19.90 -13.27 -16.90
CA ARG A 211 19.95 -12.83 -15.49
C ARG A 211 19.07 -13.69 -14.58
N TYR A 212 18.09 -14.35 -15.15
CA TYR A 212 17.15 -15.21 -14.45
C TYR A 212 17.23 -16.65 -14.99
N THR A 213 16.88 -17.60 -14.14
CA THR A 213 16.74 -19.02 -14.51
C THR A 213 15.26 -19.33 -14.75
N PRO A 214 14.82 -19.53 -15.99
CA PRO A 214 13.46 -19.91 -16.31
C PRO A 214 13.11 -21.28 -15.75
N VAL A 215 11.95 -21.38 -15.10
CA VAL A 215 11.43 -22.65 -14.60
C VAL A 215 9.91 -22.71 -14.76
N LYS A 216 9.36 -23.88 -15.15
CA LYS A 216 7.91 -24.09 -15.18
C LYS A 216 7.38 -24.22 -13.76
N LEU A 217 6.23 -23.62 -13.45
CA LEU A 217 5.63 -23.68 -12.10
C LEU A 217 5.52 -25.10 -11.57
N LYS A 218 5.05 -26.05 -12.38
CA LYS A 218 4.91 -27.47 -12.01
C LYS A 218 6.22 -28.15 -11.59
N ASP A 219 7.36 -27.64 -12.08
CA ASP A 219 8.69 -28.19 -11.81
C ASP A 219 9.43 -27.47 -10.68
N LEU A 220 8.89 -26.31 -10.24
CA LEU A 220 9.56 -25.38 -9.35
C LEU A 220 9.95 -26.04 -8.01
N GLN A 221 9.01 -26.70 -7.34
CA GLN A 221 9.25 -27.37 -6.06
C GLN A 221 10.23 -28.54 -6.18
N LYS A 222 10.16 -29.30 -7.28
CA LYS A 222 11.06 -30.43 -7.53
C LYS A 222 12.50 -29.99 -7.81
N LYS A 223 12.68 -28.93 -8.61
CA LYS A 223 14.02 -28.44 -9.00
C LYS A 223 14.68 -27.60 -7.92
N TYR A 224 13.90 -26.81 -7.21
CA TYR A 224 14.35 -25.83 -6.21
C TYR A 224 13.48 -25.95 -4.94
N PRO A 225 13.62 -27.03 -4.16
CA PRO A 225 12.80 -27.22 -2.95
C PRO A 225 13.06 -26.12 -1.92
N VAL A 226 12.00 -25.64 -1.28
CA VAL A 226 12.09 -24.70 -0.16
C VAL A 226 12.89 -25.34 0.97
N GLY A 227 13.86 -24.62 1.55
CA GLY A 227 14.78 -25.16 2.55
C GLY A 227 15.86 -26.10 1.99
N GLY A 228 15.97 -26.25 0.69
CA GLY A 228 17.01 -27.05 0.04
C GLY A 228 18.41 -26.52 0.31
N LYS A 229 19.42 -27.42 0.33
CA LYS A 229 20.82 -27.09 0.60
C LYS A 229 21.52 -26.31 -0.53
N LYS A 230 21.00 -26.39 -1.76
CA LYS A 230 21.59 -25.70 -2.91
C LYS A 230 21.16 -24.22 -2.95
N PRO A 231 22.06 -23.30 -3.33
CA PRO A 231 21.68 -21.92 -3.58
C PRO A 231 20.55 -21.84 -4.62
N VAL A 232 19.53 -21.06 -4.35
CA VAL A 232 18.44 -20.82 -5.28
C VAL A 232 18.85 -19.65 -6.19
N PRO A 233 18.91 -19.81 -7.52
CA PRO A 233 19.24 -18.73 -8.43
C PRO A 233 18.08 -17.71 -8.50
N ASN A 234 18.27 -16.63 -9.26
CA ASN A 234 17.21 -15.72 -9.59
C ASN A 234 16.20 -16.43 -10.50
N LEU A 235 15.09 -16.89 -9.95
CA LEU A 235 14.09 -17.68 -10.67
C LEU A 235 13.07 -16.79 -11.36
N VAL A 236 12.61 -17.23 -12.54
CA VAL A 236 11.47 -16.66 -13.23
C VAL A 236 10.53 -17.75 -13.73
N CYS A 237 9.23 -17.55 -13.50
CA CYS A 237 8.15 -18.32 -14.11
C CYS A 237 7.31 -17.35 -14.99
N TYR A 238 6.75 -17.84 -16.09
CA TYR A 238 5.94 -17.01 -16.97
C TYR A 238 4.97 -17.85 -17.81
N SER A 239 3.92 -17.21 -18.30
CA SER A 239 2.94 -17.84 -19.20
C SER A 239 3.56 -18.15 -20.56
N ASP A 240 3.19 -19.30 -21.16
CA ASP A 240 3.77 -19.77 -22.43
C ASP A 240 3.52 -18.80 -23.59
N ASN A 241 2.49 -17.97 -23.49
CA ASN A 241 2.10 -17.00 -24.51
C ASN A 241 2.71 -15.61 -24.33
N VAL A 242 3.43 -15.30 -23.25
CA VAL A 242 3.83 -13.93 -22.89
C VAL A 242 4.62 -13.20 -23.98
N VAL A 243 5.57 -13.84 -24.65
CA VAL A 243 6.31 -13.25 -25.77
C VAL A 243 5.53 -13.35 -27.07
N LYS A 244 4.88 -14.51 -27.30
CA LYS A 244 4.10 -14.77 -28.51
C LYS A 244 2.95 -13.78 -28.69
N TYR A 245 2.24 -13.47 -27.61
CA TYR A 245 1.12 -12.54 -27.65
C TYR A 245 1.57 -11.13 -28.06
N ALA A 246 2.66 -10.60 -27.46
CA ALA A 246 3.23 -9.32 -27.86
C ALA A 246 3.65 -9.28 -29.33
N ARG A 247 4.21 -10.37 -29.86
CA ARG A 247 4.53 -10.48 -31.29
C ARG A 247 3.28 -10.48 -32.17
N THR A 248 2.28 -11.23 -31.80
CA THR A 248 1.00 -11.31 -32.54
C THR A 248 0.32 -9.94 -32.61
N MET A 249 0.43 -9.14 -31.56
CA MET A 249 -0.13 -7.79 -31.51
C MET A 249 0.76 -6.72 -32.13
N GLY A 250 1.97 -7.08 -32.63
CA GLY A 250 2.92 -6.15 -33.23
C GLY A 250 3.66 -5.24 -32.23
N TRP A 251 3.61 -5.55 -30.94
CA TRP A 251 4.25 -4.75 -29.88
C TRP A 251 5.72 -5.14 -29.64
N PHE A 252 6.14 -6.26 -30.17
CA PHE A 252 7.51 -6.75 -30.08
C PHE A 252 7.89 -7.60 -31.32
N SER A 253 9.11 -7.42 -31.83
CA SER A 253 9.62 -8.17 -33.00
C SER A 253 11.05 -8.72 -32.83
N GLY A 254 11.72 -8.43 -31.72
CA GLY A 254 13.10 -8.85 -31.44
C GLY A 254 13.27 -10.32 -31.03
N LYS A 255 14.49 -10.69 -30.61
CA LYS A 255 14.78 -12.00 -30.00
C LYS A 255 14.18 -12.08 -28.62
N ASP A 256 13.83 -13.30 -28.12
CA ASP A 256 13.25 -13.50 -26.79
C ASP A 256 14.09 -12.87 -25.67
N ALA A 257 15.42 -12.93 -25.76
CA ALA A 257 16.33 -12.32 -24.80
C ALA A 257 16.22 -10.78 -24.71
N GLU A 258 15.65 -10.13 -25.72
CA GLU A 258 15.43 -8.68 -25.79
C GLU A 258 14.04 -8.28 -25.28
N PHE A 259 13.15 -9.27 -25.06
CA PHE A 259 11.79 -9.02 -24.63
C PHE A 259 11.75 -8.40 -23.23
N SER A 260 11.06 -7.25 -23.11
CA SER A 260 10.80 -6.57 -21.85
C SER A 260 9.30 -6.54 -21.61
N TYR A 261 8.85 -7.10 -20.47
CA TYR A 261 7.44 -7.19 -20.13
C TYR A 261 6.80 -5.80 -20.04
N ASN A 262 7.38 -4.91 -19.22
CA ASN A 262 6.84 -3.56 -19.06
C ASN A 262 6.85 -2.76 -20.37
N ALA A 263 7.92 -2.85 -21.16
CA ALA A 263 7.98 -2.11 -22.43
C ALA A 263 6.92 -2.57 -23.44
N ALA A 264 6.60 -3.87 -23.44
CA ALA A 264 5.57 -4.42 -24.33
C ALA A 264 4.14 -4.11 -23.86
N TYR A 265 3.88 -4.19 -22.56
CA TYR A 265 2.54 -4.19 -22.01
C TYR A 265 2.15 -2.94 -21.24
N ALA A 266 3.09 -2.27 -20.57
CA ALA A 266 2.85 -1.13 -19.70
C ALA A 266 4.07 -0.20 -19.60
N ALA A 267 4.52 0.33 -20.77
CA ALA A 267 5.68 1.21 -20.81
C ALA A 267 5.45 2.46 -19.95
N PRO A 268 6.40 2.84 -19.07
CA PRO A 268 6.24 3.98 -18.20
C PRO A 268 6.26 5.30 -18.98
N ASP A 269 5.19 6.06 -18.84
CA ASP A 269 5.09 7.46 -19.27
C ASP A 269 5.55 8.42 -18.15
N PHE A 270 5.28 9.72 -18.28
CA PHE A 270 5.56 10.70 -17.22
C PHE A 270 4.87 10.31 -15.91
N SER A 271 3.60 9.94 -15.97
CA SER A 271 2.77 9.58 -14.83
C SER A 271 3.33 8.35 -14.10
N GLY A 272 3.66 7.30 -14.86
CA GLY A 272 4.29 6.09 -14.34
C GLY A 272 5.65 6.34 -13.68
N ARG A 273 6.42 7.32 -14.18
CA ARG A 273 7.70 7.71 -13.56
C ARG A 273 7.48 8.60 -12.33
N ARG A 274 6.81 9.75 -12.50
CA ARG A 274 6.71 10.77 -11.46
C ARG A 274 5.82 10.38 -10.29
N TYR A 275 4.64 9.83 -10.56
CA TYR A 275 3.71 9.47 -9.48
C TYR A 275 3.96 8.07 -8.93
N CYS A 276 4.58 7.17 -9.71
CA CYS A 276 4.74 5.78 -9.37
C CYS A 276 6.19 5.44 -9.01
N GLU A 277 7.12 5.52 -9.96
CA GLU A 277 8.51 5.16 -9.75
C GLU A 277 9.24 6.09 -8.76
N ALA A 278 8.80 7.34 -8.55
CA ALA A 278 9.36 8.22 -7.51
C ALA A 278 9.14 7.65 -6.09
N ARG A 279 8.02 6.95 -5.83
CA ARG A 279 7.77 6.25 -4.55
C ARG A 279 8.72 5.07 -4.37
N VAL A 280 8.98 4.32 -5.43
CA VAL A 280 9.98 3.25 -5.45
C VAL A 280 11.38 3.80 -5.22
N TRP A 281 11.71 4.92 -5.91
CA TRP A 281 12.98 5.62 -5.72
C TRP A 281 13.17 6.03 -4.26
N SER A 282 12.17 6.61 -3.63
CA SER A 282 12.24 7.04 -2.24
C SER A 282 12.52 5.87 -1.29
N PHE A 283 11.84 4.74 -1.48
CA PHE A 283 12.11 3.53 -0.71
C PHE A 283 13.55 3.03 -0.91
N PHE A 284 14.02 2.89 -2.14
CA PHE A 284 15.38 2.43 -2.41
C PHE A 284 16.45 3.39 -1.90
N ASN A 285 16.21 4.70 -2.01
CA ASN A 285 17.14 5.73 -1.52
C ASN A 285 17.35 5.67 0.00
N ARG A 286 16.39 5.15 0.78
CA ARG A 286 16.53 4.93 2.24
C ARG A 286 17.52 3.82 2.58
N PHE A 287 17.77 2.90 1.64
CA PHE A 287 18.55 1.68 1.86
C PHE A 287 19.73 1.51 0.91
N ALA A 288 20.03 2.50 0.09
CA ALA A 288 21.21 2.57 -0.75
C ALA A 288 22.21 3.61 -0.18
N ASP A 289 23.50 3.44 -0.43
CA ASP A 289 24.51 4.44 -0.05
C ASP A 289 24.36 5.72 -0.89
N ASP A 290 24.09 5.57 -2.19
CA ASP A 290 23.77 6.64 -3.11
C ASP A 290 22.82 6.11 -4.20
N PHE A 291 21.65 6.72 -4.31
CA PHE A 291 20.65 6.39 -5.31
C PHE A 291 20.30 7.60 -6.20
N SER A 292 21.08 8.68 -6.09
CA SER A 292 20.86 9.97 -6.77
C SER A 292 20.89 9.85 -8.30
N LYS A 293 21.67 8.93 -8.85
CA LYS A 293 21.74 8.70 -10.32
C LYS A 293 20.39 8.35 -10.95
N TYR A 294 19.42 7.85 -10.17
CA TYR A 294 18.08 7.51 -10.64
C TYR A 294 17.04 8.62 -10.45
N VAL A 295 17.43 9.77 -9.87
CA VAL A 295 16.55 10.94 -9.75
C VAL A 295 16.00 11.39 -11.11
N PRO A 296 16.80 11.48 -12.20
CA PRO A 296 16.28 11.86 -13.51
C PRO A 296 15.18 10.93 -14.01
N TYR A 297 15.30 9.61 -13.77
CA TYR A 297 14.27 8.64 -14.13
C TYR A 297 12.99 8.83 -13.30
N ALA A 298 13.12 8.90 -11.98
CA ALA A 298 11.99 9.10 -11.07
C ALA A 298 11.30 10.46 -11.25
N ALA A 299 12.05 11.50 -11.65
CA ALA A 299 11.51 12.80 -12.00
C ALA A 299 10.62 12.77 -13.26
N GLY A 300 10.83 11.79 -14.14
CA GLY A 300 10.04 11.59 -15.35
C GLY A 300 10.29 12.60 -16.47
N ILE A 301 11.26 13.51 -16.30
CA ILE A 301 11.52 14.62 -17.25
C ILE A 301 12.49 14.19 -18.34
N GLU A 302 13.52 13.43 -17.99
CA GLU A 302 14.53 12.96 -18.94
C GLU A 302 14.07 11.68 -19.64
N LYS A 303 13.92 11.74 -20.96
CA LYS A 303 13.36 10.65 -21.76
C LYS A 303 14.22 9.38 -21.71
N ASP A 304 15.54 9.52 -21.76
CA ASP A 304 16.50 8.41 -21.87
C ASP A 304 17.19 8.10 -20.51
N ALA A 305 16.61 8.55 -19.40
CA ALA A 305 17.13 8.27 -18.06
C ALA A 305 17.20 6.77 -17.78
N GLU A 306 18.27 6.34 -17.10
CA GLU A 306 18.48 4.94 -16.70
C GLU A 306 17.36 4.45 -15.80
N PRO A 307 16.61 3.38 -16.12
CA PRO A 307 15.57 2.83 -15.28
C PRO A 307 16.15 2.18 -14.02
N MET A 308 15.41 2.27 -12.93
CA MET A 308 15.81 1.65 -11.66
C MET A 308 15.80 0.12 -11.74
N PRO A 309 16.67 -0.57 -10.98
CA PRO A 309 16.65 -2.02 -10.88
C PRO A 309 15.34 -2.50 -10.21
N LEU A 310 14.95 -3.77 -10.46
CA LEU A 310 13.76 -4.37 -9.87
C LEU A 310 13.89 -4.52 -8.35
N TRP A 311 15.10 -4.76 -7.85
CA TRP A 311 15.46 -4.81 -6.43
C TRP A 311 16.86 -4.24 -6.20
N ILE A 312 17.16 -3.94 -4.93
CA ILE A 312 18.51 -3.58 -4.46
C ILE A 312 18.94 -4.46 -3.29
N ILE A 313 20.24 -4.53 -3.05
CA ILE A 313 20.80 -5.06 -1.80
C ILE A 313 20.88 -3.88 -0.83
N PRO A 314 20.15 -3.93 0.30
CA PRO A 314 20.16 -2.80 1.23
C PRO A 314 21.52 -2.67 1.93
N ASN A 315 21.95 -1.43 2.20
CA ASN A 315 23.20 -1.10 2.89
C ASN A 315 23.16 -1.39 4.41
N LYS A 316 21.95 -1.64 4.95
CA LYS A 316 21.71 -2.06 6.33
C LYS A 316 20.60 -3.08 6.39
N LYS A 317 20.51 -3.84 7.49
CA LYS A 317 19.35 -4.70 7.74
C LYS A 317 18.10 -3.85 7.98
N VAL A 318 17.00 -4.25 7.33
CA VAL A 318 15.72 -3.55 7.41
C VAL A 318 14.92 -4.04 8.61
N SER A 319 14.59 -3.16 9.52
CA SER A 319 13.76 -3.44 10.70
C SER A 319 12.27 -3.15 10.44
N LEU A 320 11.39 -3.61 11.34
CA LEU A 320 9.98 -3.25 11.32
C LEU A 320 9.78 -1.73 11.41
N GLN A 321 10.60 -1.04 12.23
CA GLN A 321 10.53 0.42 12.35
C GLN A 321 10.95 1.12 11.05
N ASP A 322 11.99 0.64 10.35
CA ASP A 322 12.37 1.16 9.04
C ASP A 322 11.22 1.07 8.02
N LEU A 323 10.43 -0.02 8.09
CA LEU A 323 9.25 -0.18 7.22
C LEU A 323 8.11 0.76 7.62
N ARG A 324 7.84 0.95 8.94
CA ARG A 324 6.88 1.96 9.38
C ARG A 324 7.26 3.35 8.87
N ASP A 325 8.55 3.71 8.98
CA ASP A 325 9.06 5.00 8.51
C ASP A 325 8.97 5.15 6.99
N ALA A 326 9.20 4.06 6.24
CA ALA A 326 9.03 4.05 4.78
C ALA A 326 7.56 4.20 4.35
N MET A 327 6.62 3.55 5.07
CA MET A 327 5.18 3.67 4.82
C MET A 327 4.61 5.06 5.15
N ARG A 328 5.34 5.86 5.92
CA ARG A 328 5.00 7.22 6.39
C ARG A 328 5.71 8.34 5.62
N ASP A 329 6.38 8.01 4.52
CA ASP A 329 7.27 8.92 3.79
C ASP A 329 6.52 9.92 2.90
N HIS A 330 6.99 11.20 2.95
CA HIS A 330 6.55 12.28 2.07
C HIS A 330 7.73 12.89 1.31
N TYR A 331 8.77 12.09 1.02
CA TYR A 331 9.99 12.52 0.35
C TYR A 331 10.86 13.48 1.17
N GLU A 332 10.72 13.53 2.51
CA GLU A 332 11.46 14.45 3.37
C GLU A 332 12.97 14.38 3.11
N GLY A 333 13.60 15.54 2.95
CA GLY A 333 15.04 15.65 2.70
C GLY A 333 15.51 15.23 1.31
N THR A 334 14.59 14.96 0.37
CA THR A 334 14.91 14.55 -1.00
C THR A 334 14.63 15.66 -2.02
N PRO A 335 15.03 15.50 -3.30
CA PRO A 335 14.62 16.42 -4.38
C PRO A 335 13.11 16.54 -4.61
N PHE A 336 12.32 15.55 -4.14
CA PHE A 336 10.87 15.51 -4.28
C PHE A 336 10.12 16.02 -3.03
N ALA A 337 10.83 16.49 -2.00
CA ALA A 337 10.24 16.94 -0.74
C ALA A 337 9.15 18.00 -0.96
N LEU A 338 8.06 17.86 -0.20
CA LEU A 338 6.85 18.70 -0.29
C LEU A 338 6.80 19.81 0.77
N ASP A 339 7.73 19.78 1.73
CA ASP A 339 7.84 20.65 2.89
C ASP A 339 9.00 21.65 2.80
N LYS A 340 9.58 21.85 1.60
CA LYS A 340 10.71 22.78 1.41
C LYS A 340 10.31 24.23 1.67
N ASP A 341 11.27 25.01 2.14
CA ASP A 341 11.14 26.45 2.31
C ASP A 341 10.59 27.10 1.05
N GLY A 342 9.54 27.92 1.23
CA GLY A 342 8.85 28.57 0.12
C GLY A 342 7.85 27.71 -0.63
N ASP A 343 7.65 26.47 -0.24
CA ASP A 343 6.58 25.64 -0.79
C ASP A 343 5.22 26.05 -0.23
N ILE A 344 4.59 26.98 -0.92
CA ILE A 344 3.27 27.50 -0.56
C ILE A 344 2.15 26.47 -0.78
N GLY A 345 2.40 25.38 -1.51
CA GLY A 345 1.46 24.27 -1.65
C GLY A 345 1.16 23.56 -0.33
N GLY A 346 2.08 23.58 0.64
CA GLY A 346 1.86 23.15 2.02
C GLY A 346 1.15 24.16 2.90
N GLY A 347 1.01 25.39 2.44
CA GLY A 347 0.37 26.50 3.16
C GLY A 347 1.12 26.92 4.42
N ILE A 348 0.44 27.72 5.25
CA ILE A 348 0.98 28.27 6.50
C ILE A 348 1.44 27.17 7.48
N PHE A 349 0.84 25.98 7.42
CA PHE A 349 1.12 24.87 8.32
C PHE A 349 1.96 23.74 7.69
N GLN A 350 2.61 24.02 6.56
CA GLN A 350 3.58 23.12 5.90
C GLN A 350 3.05 21.69 5.74
N MET A 351 1.83 21.56 5.24
CA MET A 351 1.21 20.26 4.99
C MET A 351 1.98 19.51 3.87
N PRO A 352 2.53 18.32 4.13
CA PRO A 352 3.35 17.60 3.14
C PRO A 352 2.50 16.80 2.14
N TYR A 353 1.23 17.07 2.06
CA TYR A 353 0.26 16.43 1.19
C TYR A 353 -0.16 17.39 0.07
N ARG A 354 -0.54 16.84 -1.07
CA ARG A 354 -1.08 17.62 -2.19
C ARG A 354 -2.53 17.25 -2.44
N LEU A 355 -3.36 18.28 -2.65
CA LEU A 355 -4.76 18.08 -2.98
C LEU A 355 -4.91 17.43 -4.36
N SER A 356 -5.93 16.59 -4.49
CA SER A 356 -6.36 16.05 -5.78
C SER A 356 -7.05 17.14 -6.63
N PRO A 357 -6.97 17.09 -7.98
CA PRO A 357 -6.32 16.05 -8.78
C PRO A 357 -4.79 16.18 -8.84
N LEU A 358 -4.11 15.06 -9.23
CA LEU A 358 -2.65 15.06 -9.39
C LEU A 358 -2.17 15.87 -10.59
N SER A 359 -3.04 16.20 -11.55
CA SER A 359 -2.75 17.15 -12.62
C SER A 359 -3.85 18.18 -12.73
N TYR A 360 -3.50 19.39 -13.14
CA TYR A 360 -4.42 20.50 -13.35
C TYR A 360 -3.95 21.42 -14.47
N LYS A 361 -4.89 22.16 -15.09
CA LYS A 361 -4.59 23.09 -16.18
C LYS A 361 -4.76 24.53 -15.72
N HIS A 362 -3.82 25.40 -16.08
CA HIS A 362 -3.88 26.84 -15.88
C HIS A 362 -3.24 27.55 -17.07
N ASP A 363 -3.91 28.57 -17.64
CA ASP A 363 -3.47 29.34 -18.80
C ASP A 363 -2.98 28.47 -19.98
N GLY A 364 -3.72 27.37 -20.26
CA GLY A 364 -3.41 26.45 -21.37
C GLY A 364 -2.22 25.54 -21.13
N LYS A 365 -1.56 25.61 -19.98
CA LYS A 365 -0.47 24.74 -19.56
C LYS A 365 -0.98 23.70 -18.58
N GLU A 366 -0.37 22.49 -18.61
CA GLU A 366 -0.66 21.42 -17.67
C GLU A 366 0.43 21.36 -16.61
N TYR A 367 0.01 21.23 -15.36
CA TYR A 367 0.84 21.14 -14.17
C TYR A 367 0.54 19.85 -13.43
N PHE A 368 1.44 19.40 -12.57
CA PHE A 368 1.27 18.22 -11.73
C PHE A 368 1.44 18.52 -10.25
N ASN A 369 0.86 17.69 -9.40
CA ASN A 369 1.11 17.61 -7.97
C ASN A 369 1.97 16.39 -7.66
N GLU A 370 2.76 16.47 -6.60
CA GLU A 370 3.51 15.32 -6.10
C GLU A 370 2.59 14.30 -5.43
N ARG A 371 2.99 13.03 -5.52
CA ARG A 371 2.33 11.93 -4.84
C ARG A 371 3.31 11.14 -4.00
N PRO A 372 3.36 11.34 -2.67
CA PRO A 372 4.22 10.58 -1.76
C PRO A 372 3.69 9.17 -1.48
N ILE A 373 4.46 8.39 -0.72
CA ILE A 373 4.08 7.05 -0.24
C ILE A 373 2.94 7.14 0.76
N SER A 374 3.04 8.03 1.76
CA SER A 374 1.97 8.34 2.69
C SER A 374 1.11 9.45 2.11
N THR A 375 -0.20 9.24 2.04
CA THR A 375 -1.15 10.17 1.42
C THR A 375 -2.51 10.07 2.10
N PHE A 376 -3.28 11.16 2.10
CA PHE A 376 -4.64 11.15 2.64
C PHE A 376 -5.65 10.35 1.78
N GLN A 377 -5.20 9.79 0.66
CA GLN A 377 -5.97 8.83 -0.13
C GLN A 377 -5.98 7.43 0.47
N THR A 378 -5.03 7.13 1.37
CA THR A 378 -4.86 5.79 1.93
C THR A 378 -6.06 5.44 2.81
N ALA A 379 -6.80 4.39 2.45
CA ALA A 379 -7.92 3.89 3.25
C ALA A 379 -7.43 2.99 4.39
N TRP A 380 -6.38 2.21 4.13
CA TRP A 380 -5.72 1.35 5.11
C TRP A 380 -4.32 0.96 4.64
N SER A 381 -3.51 0.57 5.61
CA SER A 381 -2.16 0.11 5.33
C SER A 381 -1.77 -1.06 6.23
N PHE A 382 -0.81 -1.88 5.77
CA PHE A 382 -0.26 -2.94 6.61
C PHE A 382 1.23 -3.18 6.38
N ILE A 383 1.83 -3.84 7.38
CA ILE A 383 3.14 -4.47 7.29
C ILE A 383 2.95 -5.92 7.74
N SER A 384 3.07 -6.88 6.84
CA SER A 384 3.01 -8.31 7.18
C SER A 384 4.39 -8.83 7.49
N GLN A 385 4.55 -9.40 8.69
CA GLN A 385 5.78 -10.01 9.20
C GLN A 385 5.60 -11.52 9.24
N MET A 386 6.42 -12.26 8.50
CA MET A 386 6.33 -13.70 8.32
C MET A 386 7.62 -14.35 8.81
N ARG A 387 7.52 -15.30 9.78
CA ARG A 387 8.65 -15.84 10.54
C ARG A 387 8.65 -17.38 10.55
N SER A 388 9.59 -17.99 9.83
CA SER A 388 9.67 -19.44 9.66
C SER A 388 10.18 -20.22 10.88
N TRP A 389 10.81 -19.55 11.84
CA TRP A 389 11.39 -20.17 13.05
C TRP A 389 10.43 -20.26 14.23
N LEU A 390 9.24 -19.70 14.11
CA LEU A 390 8.19 -19.76 15.11
C LEU A 390 7.09 -20.76 14.69
N PRO A 391 6.32 -21.29 15.64
CA PRO A 391 5.09 -22.02 15.32
C PRO A 391 4.22 -21.19 14.36
N ARG A 392 3.54 -21.87 13.45
CA ARG A 392 2.72 -21.25 12.39
C ARG A 392 1.78 -20.18 12.92
N GLU A 393 1.10 -20.45 14.03
CA GLU A 393 0.11 -19.55 14.63
C GLU A 393 0.73 -18.27 15.21
N ILE A 394 2.01 -18.32 15.59
CA ILE A 394 2.75 -17.19 16.18
C ILE A 394 3.54 -16.43 15.11
N GLY A 395 4.03 -17.15 14.09
CA GLY A 395 4.98 -16.61 13.11
C GLY A 395 4.44 -15.47 12.27
N GLY A 396 3.15 -15.47 11.95
CA GLY A 396 2.50 -14.43 11.15
C GLY A 396 1.93 -13.29 11.99
N CYS A 397 2.45 -12.09 11.84
CA CYS A 397 1.89 -10.88 12.43
C CYS A 397 1.59 -9.86 11.35
N PHE A 398 0.34 -9.49 11.22
CA PHE A 398 -0.18 -8.51 10.27
C PHE A 398 -0.40 -7.19 11.02
N TRP A 399 0.55 -6.27 10.90
CA TRP A 399 0.51 -4.95 11.50
C TRP A 399 -0.40 -4.05 10.68
N PHE A 400 -1.58 -3.75 11.21
CA PHE A 400 -2.67 -3.11 10.48
C PHE A 400 -2.98 -1.70 10.99
N GLY A 401 -3.25 -0.77 10.07
CA GLY A 401 -3.74 0.58 10.34
C GLY A 401 -4.84 0.98 9.35
N ASN A 402 -5.96 1.49 9.86
CA ASN A 402 -6.95 2.17 9.03
C ASN A 402 -6.55 3.63 8.83
N ASP A 403 -6.74 4.14 7.61
CA ASP A 403 -6.39 5.49 7.20
C ASP A 403 -4.89 5.64 6.84
N ASP A 404 -4.43 6.85 6.61
CA ASP A 404 -3.05 7.22 6.24
C ASP A 404 -2.00 6.66 7.23
N GLY A 405 -1.02 5.92 6.71
CA GLY A 405 0.03 5.27 7.49
C GLY A 405 0.81 6.23 8.41
N ASN A 406 0.94 7.52 8.03
CA ASN A 406 1.56 8.53 8.88
C ASN A 406 0.67 8.99 10.04
N MET A 407 -0.63 8.81 9.93
CA MET A 407 -1.61 9.26 10.92
C MET A 407 -2.06 8.17 11.89
N VAL A 408 -1.62 6.92 11.72
CA VAL A 408 -2.08 5.77 12.51
C VAL A 408 -0.94 4.97 13.13
N ALA A 409 -1.21 4.27 14.25
CA ALA A 409 -0.35 3.23 14.79
C ALA A 409 -0.67 1.89 14.11
N TYR A 410 0.36 1.08 13.87
CA TYR A 410 0.21 -0.25 13.30
C TYR A 410 -0.12 -1.27 14.40
N THR A 411 -1.37 -1.70 14.44
CA THR A 411 -1.90 -2.61 15.46
C THR A 411 -1.59 -4.08 15.10
N PRO A 412 -1.05 -4.90 16.03
CA PRO A 412 -0.67 -6.29 15.74
C PRO A 412 -1.88 -7.22 15.64
N MET A 413 -2.11 -7.79 14.45
CA MET A 413 -3.11 -8.82 14.16
C MET A 413 -2.39 -10.11 13.83
N TYR A 414 -2.53 -11.17 14.65
CA TYR A 414 -1.94 -12.46 14.31
C TYR A 414 -2.73 -13.16 13.19
N SER A 415 -2.03 -13.70 12.20
CA SER A 415 -2.65 -14.31 11.00
C SER A 415 -3.55 -15.53 11.31
N CYS A 416 -3.40 -16.14 12.49
CA CYS A 416 -4.21 -17.26 12.95
C CYS A 416 -5.51 -16.86 13.65
N MET A 417 -5.76 -15.56 13.87
CA MET A 417 -6.92 -15.10 14.62
C MET A 417 -8.24 -15.50 13.94
N THR A 418 -9.25 -15.83 14.75
CA THR A 418 -10.53 -16.38 14.27
C THR A 418 -11.70 -15.40 14.36
N ARG A 419 -11.46 -14.19 14.83
CA ARG A 419 -12.41 -13.06 14.82
C ARG A 419 -11.66 -11.74 14.76
N LEU A 420 -12.30 -10.71 14.23
CA LEU A 420 -11.75 -9.35 14.17
C LEU A 420 -12.00 -8.57 15.46
N PRO A 421 -11.15 -7.57 15.79
CA PRO A 421 -11.55 -6.48 16.66
C PRO A 421 -12.79 -5.80 16.07
N LYS A 422 -13.79 -5.51 16.91
CA LYS A 422 -15.04 -4.87 16.44
C LYS A 422 -14.77 -3.56 15.70
N CYS A 423 -13.82 -2.77 16.19
CA CYS A 423 -13.47 -1.48 15.61
C CYS A 423 -12.90 -1.54 14.20
N PHE A 424 -12.31 -2.66 13.78
CA PHE A 424 -11.79 -2.85 12.42
C PHE A 424 -12.79 -3.52 11.49
N SER A 425 -13.91 -4.04 12.00
CA SER A 425 -14.97 -4.62 11.16
C SER A 425 -15.81 -3.53 10.48
N GLY A 426 -16.62 -3.92 9.49
CA GLY A 426 -17.59 -3.03 8.86
C GLY A 426 -18.90 -2.87 9.65
N GLU A 427 -18.99 -3.40 10.89
CA GLU A 427 -20.22 -3.38 11.65
C GLU A 427 -20.59 -1.96 12.09
N GLY A 428 -21.77 -1.49 11.69
CA GLY A 428 -22.33 -0.20 12.09
C GLY A 428 -21.70 1.02 11.43
N ALA A 429 -20.93 0.85 10.36
CA ALA A 429 -20.33 1.92 9.58
C ALA A 429 -20.20 1.54 8.09
N ASP A 430 -20.19 2.53 7.23
CA ASP A 430 -19.95 2.41 5.79
C ASP A 430 -19.39 3.74 5.23
N ASP A 431 -19.31 3.90 3.91
CA ASP A 431 -18.76 5.10 3.24
C ASP A 431 -19.48 6.41 3.61
N ILE A 432 -20.73 6.34 4.07
CA ILE A 432 -21.58 7.49 4.38
C ILE A 432 -22.14 7.46 5.81
N THR A 433 -21.79 6.43 6.58
CA THR A 433 -22.28 6.26 7.96
C THR A 433 -21.11 6.32 8.94
N PHE A 434 -20.95 7.48 9.61
CA PHE A 434 -19.94 7.68 10.64
C PHE A 434 -20.23 6.90 11.91
N SER A 435 -19.23 6.27 12.50
CA SER A 435 -19.32 5.63 13.81
C SER A 435 -18.08 5.91 14.66
N MET A 436 -18.31 6.29 15.94
CA MET A 436 -17.24 6.41 16.94
C MET A 436 -16.65 5.05 17.35
N ASP A 437 -17.33 3.96 17.05
CA ASP A 437 -16.88 2.59 17.35
C ASP A 437 -16.11 1.95 16.19
N ASN A 438 -15.95 2.67 15.08
CA ASN A 438 -15.23 2.19 13.91
C ASN A 438 -13.88 2.92 13.75
N ALA A 439 -12.80 2.15 13.60
CA ALA A 439 -11.44 2.68 13.55
C ALA A 439 -11.19 3.54 12.32
N PHE A 440 -11.72 3.17 11.14
CA PHE A 440 -11.59 4.00 9.94
C PHE A 440 -12.07 5.43 10.20
N TRP A 441 -13.31 5.59 10.71
CA TRP A 441 -13.90 6.90 10.93
C TRP A 441 -13.20 7.70 12.03
N VAL A 442 -12.80 7.05 13.12
CA VAL A 442 -12.10 7.75 14.22
C VAL A 442 -10.70 8.17 13.78
N CYS A 443 -9.96 7.31 13.06
CA CYS A 443 -8.64 7.65 12.51
C CYS A 443 -8.76 8.77 11.48
N ASN A 444 -9.68 8.66 10.54
CA ASN A 444 -9.93 9.67 9.51
C ASN A 444 -10.37 11.03 10.11
N TRP A 445 -11.19 11.02 11.15
CA TRP A 445 -11.53 12.24 11.88
C TRP A 445 -10.28 12.92 12.48
N VAL A 446 -9.41 12.17 13.15
CA VAL A 446 -8.15 12.70 13.71
C VAL A 446 -7.25 13.24 12.60
N SER A 447 -7.07 12.49 11.51
CA SER A 447 -6.24 12.89 10.36
C SER A 447 -6.73 14.20 9.74
N ASN A 448 -8.05 14.32 9.52
CA ASN A 448 -8.67 15.53 8.98
C ASN A 448 -8.61 16.74 9.93
N MET A 449 -8.47 16.53 11.24
CA MET A 449 -8.13 17.60 12.18
C MET A 449 -6.68 18.06 12.02
N VAL A 450 -5.76 17.13 11.74
CA VAL A 450 -4.31 17.38 11.66
C VAL A 450 -3.92 18.00 10.32
N TYR A 451 -4.43 17.51 9.19
CA TYR A 451 -4.04 17.96 7.85
C TYR A 451 -4.04 19.49 7.67
N PRO A 452 -5.11 20.22 7.98
CA PRO A 452 -5.14 21.67 7.75
C PRO A 452 -4.16 22.47 8.60
N ARG A 453 -3.65 21.89 9.67
CA ARG A 453 -2.73 22.52 10.63
C ARG A 453 -1.57 21.60 10.98
N TYR A 454 -1.01 20.96 9.96
CA TYR A 454 -0.08 19.83 10.07
C TYR A 454 1.09 20.11 11.01
N SER A 455 1.92 21.12 10.73
CA SER A 455 3.10 21.43 11.56
C SER A 455 2.76 21.77 13.03
N MET A 456 1.50 22.17 13.28
CA MET A 456 1.02 22.52 14.63
C MET A 456 0.50 21.30 15.40
N LEU A 457 -0.29 20.42 14.77
CA LEU A 457 -0.98 19.31 15.43
C LEU A 457 -0.24 17.98 15.31
N PHE A 458 0.44 17.73 14.20
CA PHE A 458 1.11 16.46 13.93
C PHE A 458 2.11 16.05 15.02
N PRO A 459 2.91 16.94 15.64
CA PRO A 459 3.79 16.55 16.73
C PRO A 459 3.07 15.86 17.91
N SER A 460 1.85 16.30 18.24
CA SER A 460 1.05 15.67 19.31
C SER A 460 0.47 14.32 18.90
N LEU A 461 0.07 14.16 17.64
CA LEU A 461 -0.33 12.86 17.08
C LEU A 461 0.86 11.90 17.06
N LYS A 462 1.99 12.36 16.51
CA LYS A 462 3.23 11.55 16.38
C LYS A 462 3.67 10.98 17.74
N GLU A 463 3.63 11.77 18.78
CA GLU A 463 3.99 11.33 20.13
C GLU A 463 3.11 10.16 20.60
N VAL A 464 1.80 10.22 20.38
CA VAL A 464 0.86 9.16 20.74
C VAL A 464 1.08 7.92 19.88
N ARG A 465 1.16 8.10 18.59
CA ARG A 465 1.40 7.05 17.59
C ARG A 465 2.67 6.26 17.90
N ASP A 466 3.79 6.97 18.03
CA ASP A 466 5.10 6.35 18.25
C ASP A 466 5.16 5.65 19.62
N SER A 467 4.49 6.18 20.64
CA SER A 467 4.36 5.54 21.97
C SER A 467 3.59 4.22 21.88
N LEU A 468 2.53 4.18 21.06
CA LEU A 468 1.75 2.96 20.83
C LEU A 468 2.54 1.91 20.05
N ASP A 469 3.18 2.30 18.95
CA ASP A 469 4.06 1.41 18.17
C ASP A 469 5.14 0.77 19.07
N GLN A 470 5.85 1.58 19.87
CA GLN A 470 6.87 1.08 20.81
C GLN A 470 6.28 0.17 21.89
N SER A 471 5.06 0.44 22.35
CA SER A 471 4.36 -0.42 23.31
C SER A 471 4.06 -1.78 22.70
N TYR A 472 3.55 -1.80 21.48
CA TYR A 472 3.25 -3.02 20.76
C TYR A 472 4.51 -3.87 20.48
N ASP A 473 5.62 -3.25 20.10
CA ASP A 473 6.90 -3.95 19.90
C ASP A 473 7.39 -4.65 21.18
N ARG A 474 7.33 -3.96 22.32
CA ARG A 474 7.69 -4.56 23.62
C ARG A 474 6.77 -5.71 24.00
N LEU A 475 5.47 -5.55 23.78
CA LEU A 475 4.46 -6.54 24.16
C LEU A 475 4.45 -7.74 23.24
N GLN A 476 4.85 -7.60 21.97
CA GLN A 476 4.93 -8.70 21.02
C GLN A 476 5.80 -9.83 21.57
N ALA A 477 7.05 -9.54 21.95
CA ALA A 477 7.97 -10.53 22.47
C ALA A 477 7.41 -11.26 23.71
N GLN A 478 6.80 -10.56 24.63
CA GLN A 478 6.19 -11.14 25.84
C GLN A 478 4.98 -12.02 25.51
N THR A 479 4.15 -11.56 24.57
CA THR A 479 2.97 -12.29 24.09
C THR A 479 3.37 -13.59 23.41
N GLU A 480 4.41 -13.56 22.58
CA GLU A 480 4.90 -14.72 21.86
C GLU A 480 5.51 -15.80 22.79
N VAL A 481 6.23 -15.40 23.84
CA VAL A 481 6.70 -16.33 24.88
C VAL A 481 5.51 -17.01 25.57
N ARG A 482 4.45 -16.29 25.92
CA ARG A 482 3.24 -16.87 26.49
C ARG A 482 2.51 -17.78 25.50
N ALA A 483 2.40 -17.37 24.23
CA ALA A 483 1.77 -18.15 23.18
C ALA A 483 2.51 -19.46 22.91
N GLN A 484 3.85 -19.48 23.00
CA GLN A 484 4.65 -20.70 22.83
C GLN A 484 4.38 -21.75 23.92
N ALA A 485 3.98 -21.32 25.12
CA ALA A 485 3.59 -22.21 26.22
C ALA A 485 2.18 -22.83 26.05
N LEU A 486 1.42 -22.40 25.04
CA LEU A 486 0.08 -22.88 24.71
C LEU A 486 0.14 -23.76 23.44
N GLU A 487 -0.88 -24.61 23.26
CA GLU A 487 -0.98 -25.49 22.07
C GLU A 487 -2.38 -25.43 21.44
N GLY A 488 -2.44 -25.73 20.15
CA GLY A 488 -3.68 -25.86 19.37
C GLY A 488 -4.62 -24.66 19.55
N ASP A 489 -5.90 -24.94 19.79
CA ASP A 489 -6.94 -23.91 19.92
C ASP A 489 -6.72 -22.93 21.09
N ALA A 490 -6.02 -23.34 22.15
CA ALA A 490 -5.72 -22.44 23.26
C ALA A 490 -4.76 -21.33 22.84
N ARG A 491 -3.75 -21.65 22.01
CA ARG A 491 -2.82 -20.69 21.42
C ARG A 491 -3.56 -19.72 20.49
N VAL A 492 -4.37 -20.26 19.58
CA VAL A 492 -5.17 -19.46 18.63
C VAL A 492 -6.11 -18.51 19.36
N ARG A 493 -6.85 -18.99 20.36
CA ARG A 493 -7.73 -18.13 21.18
C ARG A 493 -6.94 -17.03 21.88
N PHE A 494 -5.82 -17.36 22.50
CA PHE A 494 -4.98 -16.37 23.20
C PHE A 494 -4.49 -15.26 22.26
N LEU A 495 -3.99 -15.60 21.05
CA LEU A 495 -3.52 -14.64 20.05
C LEU A 495 -4.68 -13.84 19.46
N THR A 496 -5.85 -14.45 19.27
CA THR A 496 -7.07 -13.77 18.83
C THR A 496 -7.50 -12.72 19.86
N ASP A 497 -7.57 -13.09 21.13
CA ASP A 497 -7.96 -12.20 22.23
C ASP A 497 -6.97 -11.05 22.39
N TYR A 498 -5.67 -11.34 22.29
CA TYR A 498 -4.63 -10.31 22.31
C TYR A 498 -4.80 -9.31 21.16
N SER A 499 -4.96 -9.77 19.91
CA SER A 499 -5.15 -8.88 18.76
C SER A 499 -6.41 -8.02 18.91
N CYS A 500 -7.52 -8.61 19.37
CA CYS A 500 -8.76 -7.85 19.60
C CYS A 500 -8.58 -6.80 20.69
N GLN A 501 -7.92 -7.15 21.79
CA GLN A 501 -7.61 -6.19 22.86
C GLN A 501 -6.75 -5.02 22.35
N LYS A 502 -5.76 -5.29 21.46
CA LYS A 502 -4.92 -4.23 20.89
C LYS A 502 -5.70 -3.31 19.93
N GLY A 503 -6.67 -3.85 19.20
CA GLY A 503 -7.62 -3.04 18.43
C GLY A 503 -8.45 -2.11 19.30
N ASP A 504 -9.00 -2.63 20.40
CA ASP A 504 -9.79 -1.85 21.37
C ASP A 504 -8.94 -0.75 22.03
N GLU A 505 -7.71 -1.08 22.45
CA GLU A 505 -6.76 -0.10 23.01
C GLU A 505 -6.42 1.01 22.00
N MET A 506 -6.22 0.66 20.73
CA MET A 506 -5.90 1.63 19.69
C MET A 506 -7.04 2.62 19.47
N ILE A 507 -8.28 2.15 19.27
CA ILE A 507 -9.41 3.05 19.02
C ILE A 507 -9.71 3.95 20.20
N ASP A 508 -9.61 3.44 21.42
CA ASP A 508 -9.77 4.25 22.64
C ASP A 508 -8.69 5.33 22.74
N CYS A 509 -7.45 4.98 22.41
CA CYS A 509 -6.34 5.93 22.36
C CYS A 509 -6.59 7.04 21.32
N TRP A 510 -7.10 6.71 20.14
CA TRP A 510 -7.41 7.67 19.07
C TRP A 510 -8.62 8.57 19.42
N ARG A 511 -9.66 8.03 20.07
CA ARG A 511 -10.77 8.85 20.62
C ARG A 511 -10.24 9.88 21.61
N GLN A 512 -9.40 9.46 22.56
CA GLN A 512 -8.79 10.36 23.55
C GLN A 512 -7.87 11.39 22.88
N LEU A 513 -7.12 10.98 21.83
CA LEU A 513 -6.31 11.90 21.05
C LEU A 513 -7.16 12.96 20.38
N ALA A 514 -8.29 12.60 19.74
CA ALA A 514 -9.20 13.56 19.12
C ALA A 514 -9.69 14.62 20.14
N PHE A 515 -10.14 14.18 21.32
CA PHE A 515 -10.57 15.09 22.40
C PHE A 515 -9.43 15.97 22.90
N HIS A 516 -8.22 15.40 23.02
CA HIS A 516 -7.04 16.17 23.42
C HIS A 516 -6.68 17.25 22.39
N LEU A 517 -6.67 16.90 21.09
CA LEU A 517 -6.35 17.83 20.00
C LEU A 517 -7.34 18.99 19.95
N ILE A 518 -8.64 18.72 20.08
CA ILE A 518 -9.67 19.76 20.10
C ILE A 518 -9.44 20.74 21.23
N VAL A 519 -9.18 20.26 22.45
CA VAL A 519 -8.94 21.12 23.63
C VAL A 519 -7.63 21.89 23.51
N LYS A 520 -6.57 21.23 23.02
CA LYS A 520 -5.22 21.81 22.93
C LYS A 520 -5.10 22.92 21.87
N TYR A 521 -5.81 22.75 20.75
CA TYR A 521 -5.58 23.55 19.53
C TYR A 521 -6.83 24.28 19.01
N ASN A 522 -7.89 24.45 19.81
CA ASN A 522 -9.05 25.19 19.34
C ASN A 522 -8.71 26.65 19.04
N ASP A 523 -9.46 27.27 18.13
CA ASP A 523 -9.34 28.67 17.72
C ASP A 523 -7.93 29.08 17.25
N CYS A 524 -7.17 28.14 16.64
CA CYS A 524 -5.78 28.34 16.22
C CYS A 524 -4.84 28.82 17.34
N ALA A 525 -5.18 28.56 18.58
CA ALA A 525 -4.36 28.82 19.76
C ALA A 525 -3.81 27.50 20.33
N VAL A 526 -2.83 27.59 21.21
CA VAL A 526 -2.24 26.41 21.88
C VAL A 526 -2.41 26.52 23.38
N ARG A 527 -3.07 25.54 23.98
CA ARG A 527 -3.09 25.37 25.44
C ARG A 527 -1.86 24.59 25.88
N PRO A 528 -1.06 25.08 26.84
CA PRO A 528 0.09 24.35 27.33
C PRO A 528 -0.32 23.03 28.03
N THR A 529 0.54 22.04 27.91
CA THR A 529 0.44 20.77 28.61
C THR A 529 1.79 20.43 29.26
N ASP A 530 1.76 19.69 30.37
CA ASP A 530 2.97 19.14 30.98
C ASP A 530 3.54 17.95 30.16
N LYS A 531 4.63 17.37 30.65
CA LYS A 531 5.30 16.20 30.01
C LYS A 531 4.40 14.95 29.96
N GLN A 532 3.38 14.86 30.79
CA GLN A 532 2.38 13.79 30.79
C GLN A 532 1.14 14.15 29.96
N ARG A 533 1.19 15.22 29.15
CA ARG A 533 0.10 15.74 28.30
C ARG A 533 -1.14 16.22 29.07
N ARG A 534 -1.04 16.48 30.37
CA ARG A 534 -2.12 17.05 31.17
C ARG A 534 -2.14 18.56 30.98
N PHE A 535 -3.35 19.13 30.86
CA PHE A 535 -3.52 20.58 30.74
C PHE A 535 -3.14 21.28 32.04
N GLU A 536 -2.34 22.34 31.91
CA GLU A 536 -1.97 23.16 33.05
C GLU A 536 -3.18 23.96 33.55
N ARG A 537 -3.29 24.06 34.88
CA ARG A 537 -4.33 24.84 35.56
C ARG A 537 -3.68 25.87 36.46
N ASP A 538 -4.36 27.05 36.58
CA ASP A 538 -3.98 28.07 37.53
C ASP A 538 -4.42 27.70 38.95
N GLN A 539 -4.10 28.56 39.91
CA GLN A 539 -4.45 28.38 41.30
C GLN A 539 -5.97 28.29 41.60
N TYR A 540 -6.80 28.69 40.65
CA TYR A 540 -8.25 28.61 40.71
C TYR A 540 -8.82 27.42 39.94
N GLY A 541 -7.97 26.52 39.45
CA GLY A 541 -8.37 25.33 38.67
C GLY A 541 -8.76 25.61 37.24
N ARG A 542 -8.59 26.82 36.72
CA ARG A 542 -8.89 27.20 35.33
C ARG A 542 -7.69 26.89 34.41
N GLY A 543 -7.94 26.62 33.15
CA GLY A 543 -6.88 26.44 32.15
C GLY A 543 -5.99 27.68 32.08
N THR A 544 -4.67 27.46 32.02
CA THR A 544 -3.68 28.54 31.87
C THR A 544 -3.81 29.29 30.55
N ARG A 545 -3.09 30.42 30.42
CA ARG A 545 -3.12 31.28 29.22
C ARG A 545 -2.78 30.48 27.96
N ILE A 546 -3.59 30.67 26.93
CA ILE A 546 -3.32 30.17 25.58
C ILE A 546 -2.10 30.90 24.97
N LYS A 547 -1.34 30.17 24.15
CA LYS A 547 -0.29 30.73 23.29
C LYS A 547 -0.87 30.95 21.90
N ARG A 548 -0.46 32.03 21.23
CA ARG A 548 -0.78 32.31 19.83
C ARG A 548 0.49 32.05 19.02
N PRO A 549 0.53 31.02 18.16
CA PRO A 549 1.77 30.61 17.49
C PRO A 549 2.27 31.65 16.46
N GLY A 550 1.39 32.55 15.97
CA GLY A 550 1.75 33.48 14.91
C GLY A 550 1.79 32.83 13.52
N MET A 551 2.40 33.51 12.58
CA MET A 551 2.60 33.04 11.22
C MET A 551 4.08 32.72 10.98
N PRO A 552 4.43 31.62 10.31
CA PRO A 552 5.83 31.34 9.90
C PRO A 552 6.36 32.43 8.98
N GLU A 553 7.66 32.76 9.11
CA GLU A 553 8.30 33.82 8.34
C GLU A 553 8.18 33.64 6.81
N GLY A 554 8.36 32.41 6.31
CA GLY A 554 8.18 32.09 4.89
C GLY A 554 6.80 32.43 4.38
N TYR A 555 5.75 32.10 5.14
CA TYR A 555 4.37 32.45 4.79
C TYR A 555 4.14 33.96 4.80
N VAL A 556 4.70 34.69 5.78
CA VAL A 556 4.62 36.17 5.84
C VAL A 556 5.25 36.77 4.60
N LYS A 557 6.42 36.30 4.17
CA LYS A 557 7.08 36.77 2.95
C LYS A 557 6.20 36.60 1.70
N GLU A 558 5.57 35.44 1.54
CA GLU A 558 4.66 35.19 0.40
C GLU A 558 3.38 36.04 0.49
N LEU A 559 2.82 36.16 1.70
CA LEU A 559 1.66 37.02 1.92
C LEU A 559 1.95 38.48 1.51
N LEU A 560 3.11 39.03 1.90
CA LEU A 560 3.49 40.39 1.56
C LEU A 560 3.77 40.59 0.05
N LYS A 561 4.28 39.57 -0.65
CA LYS A 561 4.37 39.61 -2.13
C LYS A 561 3.00 39.76 -2.79
N LEU A 562 1.97 39.12 -2.23
CA LEU A 562 0.61 39.19 -2.76
C LEU A 562 -0.14 40.46 -2.39
N THR A 563 0.12 41.02 -1.22
CA THR A 563 -0.66 42.12 -0.65
C THR A 563 0.05 43.47 -0.66
N GLY A 564 1.39 43.47 -0.85
CA GLY A 564 2.19 44.69 -0.71
C GLY A 564 1.95 45.37 0.64
N ASP A 565 1.87 46.67 0.66
CA ASP A 565 1.66 47.50 1.87
C ASP A 565 0.19 47.60 2.28
N ARG A 566 -0.74 46.84 1.68
CA ARG A 566 -2.18 46.92 1.97
C ARG A 566 -2.51 46.81 3.45
N PHE A 567 -1.72 46.03 4.18
CA PHE A 567 -1.90 45.77 5.61
C PHE A 567 -0.78 46.36 6.47
N LEU A 568 -0.02 47.33 5.91
CA LEU A 568 0.97 48.07 6.67
C LEU A 568 0.28 48.90 7.76
N MET A 569 0.70 48.71 9.01
CA MET A 569 0.19 49.56 10.10
C MET A 569 0.74 50.98 9.96
N PRO A 570 -0.08 52.00 10.16
CA PRO A 570 0.42 53.36 10.20
C PRO A 570 1.43 53.53 11.33
N VAL A 571 2.51 54.28 11.06
CA VAL A 571 3.51 54.61 12.09
C VAL A 571 2.84 55.61 13.03
N GLU A 572 2.55 55.17 14.26
CA GLU A 572 2.14 56.13 15.31
C GLU A 572 3.35 56.97 15.68
N GLU A 573 3.26 58.30 15.43
CA GLU A 573 4.23 59.23 16.01
C GLU A 573 4.11 59.07 17.55
N LYS A 574 5.18 58.55 18.18
CA LYS A 574 5.26 58.53 19.64
C LYS A 574 5.17 59.97 20.13
N LYS A 575 4.03 60.37 20.66
CA LYS A 575 3.88 61.62 21.39
C LYS A 575 4.71 61.63 22.66
#